data_ebbc67ac803117df5852de3e098af393
#
_entry.id   ebbc67ac803117df5852de3e098af393
#
_cell.length_a   1.000
_cell.length_b   1.000
_cell.length_c   1.000
_cell.angle_alpha   90.00
_cell.angle_beta   90.00
_cell.angle_gamma   90.00
#
_symmetry.space_group_name_H-M   'P 1'
#
loop_
_entity.id
_entity.type
_entity.pdbx_description
1 polymer ?
#
loop_
_entity_poly.entity_id
_entity_poly.type
_entity_poly.pdbx_seq_one_letter_code
_entity_poly.pdbx_strand_id
1 'polypeptide(L)'
;MAALRKEPLQLIGQVLTPTPEQTDGLLGPAAIRDLAQQLELRPTKALGQNFLHDANTIRRIVRTAELTREDVVLEVGPGLGSLTLGLLPAAAHVTAVEIDPRLAALLPRTVAERAPALADRLTVVEADALRIREVPGRAPTALVANLPYNVAVPVLLHLLELLPTLRRALVLVQAEVAERLAAAPGSPAYGVPSAKAAWYGEVRRAGNVGRRVFWPEPNVDSGLVALDRRPPPAGDRAATFTVIDAAFATRRKGLRAALARWAGGPAAAEARLRAAGIDPTTRGEQLSVADFARLAATEVAA
;
A
#
# COMPACT_ATOMS: atom_id res chain seq x y z
N MET A 1 3.48 30.08 48.01
CA MET A 1 4.05 28.90 47.32
C MET A 1 2.89 28.00 46.96
N ALA A 2 2.39 28.09 45.73
CA ALA A 2 1.34 27.24 45.22
C ALA A 2 1.93 26.35 44.12
N ALA A 3 1.91 25.02 44.36
CA ALA A 3 2.43 24.02 43.47
C ALA A 3 1.48 23.84 42.27
N LEU A 4 1.98 24.13 41.07
CA LEU A 4 1.33 23.81 39.82
C LEU A 4 1.44 22.30 39.56
N ARG A 5 0.32 21.60 39.68
CA ARG A 5 0.17 20.22 39.21
C ARG A 5 0.18 20.22 37.67
N LYS A 6 1.16 19.57 37.07
CA LYS A 6 1.15 19.21 35.66
C LYS A 6 0.23 18.00 35.46
N GLU A 7 -0.91 18.21 34.82
CA GLU A 7 -1.69 17.10 34.27
C GLU A 7 -1.00 16.57 33.01
N PRO A 8 -0.88 15.24 32.81
CA PRO A 8 -0.38 14.67 31.56
C PRO A 8 -1.50 14.68 30.53
N LEU A 9 -1.21 15.23 29.36
CA LEU A 9 -1.99 15.08 28.13
C LEU A 9 -2.03 13.57 27.73
N GLN A 10 -3.07 12.87 28.15
CA GLN A 10 -3.44 11.57 27.61
C GLN A 10 -4.59 11.78 26.62
N LEU A 11 -4.26 12.08 25.37
CA LEU A 11 -5.12 11.86 24.22
C LEU A 11 -4.45 10.81 23.32
N ILE A 12 -4.37 9.59 23.83
CA ILE A 12 -4.09 8.42 23.01
C ILE A 12 -5.44 7.99 22.45
N GLY A 13 -5.62 8.17 21.13
CA GLY A 13 -6.78 7.67 20.41
C GLY A 13 -6.96 6.17 20.70
N GLN A 14 -8.12 5.79 21.25
CA GLN A 14 -8.43 4.40 21.53
C GLN A 14 -8.49 3.63 20.21
N VAL A 15 -7.57 2.71 20.02
CA VAL A 15 -7.63 1.68 18.96
C VAL A 15 -8.87 0.82 19.24
N LEU A 16 -9.87 0.93 18.40
CA LEU A 16 -11.12 0.19 18.55
C LEU A 16 -10.97 -1.22 17.98
N THR A 17 -11.03 -2.22 18.84
CA THR A 17 -11.38 -3.56 18.40
C THR A 17 -12.88 -3.60 18.09
N PRO A 18 -13.31 -3.98 16.86
CA PRO A 18 -14.73 -4.11 16.55
C PRO A 18 -15.37 -5.14 17.50
N THR A 19 -16.48 -4.76 18.12
CA THR A 19 -17.28 -5.70 18.92
C THR A 19 -17.91 -6.77 18.01
N PRO A 20 -18.20 -7.98 18.49
CA PRO A 20 -18.81 -9.07 17.70
C PRO A 20 -20.08 -8.63 16.94
N GLU A 21 -20.89 -7.78 17.52
CA GLU A 21 -22.14 -7.24 16.92
C GLU A 21 -21.92 -6.38 15.67
N GLN A 22 -20.71 -5.79 15.50
CA GLN A 22 -20.39 -4.91 14.36
C GLN A 22 -19.92 -5.65 13.12
N THR A 23 -19.81 -6.97 13.15
CA THR A 23 -19.27 -7.81 12.07
C THR A 23 -20.23 -8.83 11.51
N ASP A 24 -21.50 -8.85 11.97
CA ASP A 24 -22.52 -9.82 11.53
C ASP A 24 -22.93 -9.66 10.06
N GLY A 25 -22.58 -8.54 9.40
CA GLY A 25 -22.82 -8.28 7.98
C GLY A 25 -21.74 -8.79 7.02
N LEU A 26 -20.65 -9.41 7.49
CA LEU A 26 -19.55 -9.84 6.62
C LEU A 26 -19.97 -10.97 5.66
N LEU A 27 -19.38 -10.95 4.45
CA LEU A 27 -19.65 -11.94 3.42
C LEU A 27 -18.86 -13.23 3.69
N GLY A 28 -19.59 -14.33 3.88
CA GLY A 28 -19.01 -15.67 3.93
C GLY A 28 -18.90 -16.32 2.53
N PRO A 29 -18.36 -17.55 2.45
CA PRO A 29 -18.11 -18.25 1.17
C PRO A 29 -19.35 -18.45 0.30
N ALA A 30 -20.52 -18.69 0.89
CA ALA A 30 -21.79 -18.85 0.16
C ALA A 30 -22.20 -17.51 -0.46
N ALA A 31 -22.23 -16.44 0.34
CA ALA A 31 -22.62 -15.10 -0.14
C ALA A 31 -21.71 -14.59 -1.28
N ILE A 32 -20.40 -14.84 -1.21
CA ILE A 32 -19.46 -14.50 -2.28
C ILE A 32 -19.81 -15.22 -3.59
N ARG A 33 -20.13 -16.52 -3.52
CA ARG A 33 -20.51 -17.30 -4.72
C ARG A 33 -21.85 -16.84 -5.29
N ASP A 34 -22.82 -16.57 -4.43
CA ASP A 34 -24.15 -16.09 -4.84
C ASP A 34 -24.06 -14.73 -5.55
N LEU A 35 -23.32 -13.78 -4.99
CA LEU A 35 -23.08 -12.48 -5.61
C LEU A 35 -22.33 -12.60 -6.94
N ALA A 36 -21.31 -13.47 -6.99
CA ALA A 36 -20.58 -13.71 -8.23
C ALA A 36 -21.47 -14.35 -9.31
N GLN A 37 -22.38 -15.27 -8.93
CA GLN A 37 -23.34 -15.88 -9.83
C GLN A 37 -24.37 -14.86 -10.35
N GLN A 38 -24.90 -14.00 -9.48
CA GLN A 38 -25.84 -12.94 -9.87
C GLN A 38 -25.24 -11.97 -10.91
N LEU A 39 -23.95 -11.70 -10.84
CA LEU A 39 -23.23 -10.86 -11.80
C LEU A 39 -22.73 -11.63 -13.03
N GLU A 40 -22.99 -12.94 -13.11
CA GLU A 40 -22.37 -13.83 -14.11
C GLU A 40 -20.83 -13.62 -14.15
N LEU A 41 -20.25 -13.36 -12.96
CA LEU A 41 -18.86 -12.98 -12.83
C LEU A 41 -17.98 -14.22 -13.09
N ARG A 42 -17.13 -14.12 -14.08
CA ARG A 42 -16.04 -15.06 -14.32
C ARG A 42 -14.75 -14.39 -13.86
N PRO A 43 -14.26 -14.68 -12.65
CA PRO A 43 -13.03 -14.06 -12.17
C PRO A 43 -11.90 -14.25 -13.17
N THR A 44 -11.27 -13.15 -13.58
CA THR A 44 -10.23 -13.18 -14.59
C THR A 44 -8.85 -12.99 -13.95
N LYS A 45 -7.86 -13.75 -14.41
CA LYS A 45 -6.46 -13.55 -13.99
C LYS A 45 -5.95 -12.16 -14.41
N ALA A 46 -6.48 -11.62 -15.49
CA ALA A 46 -6.10 -10.29 -16.00
C ALA A 46 -6.43 -9.16 -15.01
N LEU A 47 -7.55 -9.27 -14.30
CA LEU A 47 -7.96 -8.31 -13.27
C LEU A 47 -7.45 -8.69 -11.87
N GLY A 48 -6.74 -9.81 -11.71
CA GLY A 48 -6.20 -10.25 -10.42
C GLY A 48 -7.28 -10.50 -9.35
N GLN A 49 -8.49 -10.86 -9.76
CA GLN A 49 -9.67 -10.99 -8.89
C GLN A 49 -9.57 -12.22 -7.99
N ASN A 50 -9.31 -11.98 -6.71
CA ASN A 50 -9.36 -12.97 -5.62
C ASN A 50 -10.12 -12.33 -4.46
N PHE A 51 -11.37 -12.74 -4.26
CA PHE A 51 -12.29 -12.15 -3.28
C PHE A 51 -12.09 -12.80 -1.91
N LEU A 52 -11.88 -11.98 -0.88
CA LEU A 52 -11.85 -12.43 0.50
C LEU A 52 -13.23 -12.93 0.94
N HIS A 53 -13.28 -14.07 1.62
CA HIS A 53 -14.52 -14.63 2.16
C HIS A 53 -14.41 -15.14 3.61
N ASP A 54 -13.25 -14.97 4.24
CA ASP A 54 -13.03 -15.38 5.62
C ASP A 54 -13.16 -14.19 6.58
N ALA A 55 -14.21 -14.20 7.39
CA ALA A 55 -14.52 -13.14 8.33
C ALA A 55 -13.40 -12.89 9.36
N ASN A 56 -12.69 -13.93 9.80
CA ASN A 56 -11.60 -13.78 10.77
C ASN A 56 -10.40 -13.07 10.14
N THR A 57 -10.11 -13.36 8.88
CA THR A 57 -9.07 -12.66 8.13
C THR A 57 -9.43 -11.20 7.92
N ILE A 58 -10.69 -10.89 7.57
CA ILE A 58 -11.16 -9.50 7.42
C ILE A 58 -11.00 -8.73 8.75
N ARG A 59 -11.48 -9.29 9.86
CA ARG A 59 -11.32 -8.69 11.20
C ARG A 59 -9.86 -8.48 11.57
N ARG A 60 -8.99 -9.44 11.22
CA ARG A 60 -7.54 -9.31 11.45
C ARG A 60 -6.95 -8.17 10.62
N ILE A 61 -7.30 -8.04 9.34
CA ILE A 61 -6.84 -6.94 8.48
C ILE A 61 -7.26 -5.60 9.10
N VAL A 62 -8.53 -5.46 9.47
CA VAL A 62 -9.05 -4.21 10.07
C VAL A 62 -8.32 -3.87 11.37
N ARG A 63 -8.09 -4.84 12.27
CA ARG A 63 -7.30 -4.61 13.49
C ARG A 63 -5.86 -4.22 13.18
N THR A 64 -5.22 -4.88 12.21
CA THR A 64 -3.84 -4.59 11.81
C THR A 64 -3.69 -3.22 11.15
N ALA A 65 -4.76 -2.70 10.56
CA ALA A 65 -4.79 -1.36 9.97
C ALA A 65 -4.76 -0.25 11.03
N GLU A 66 -5.05 -0.57 12.31
CA GLU A 66 -5.03 0.39 13.43
C GLU A 66 -5.82 1.68 13.13
N LEU A 67 -6.99 1.51 12.52
CA LEU A 67 -7.87 2.61 12.16
C LEU A 67 -8.51 3.25 13.39
N THR A 68 -8.76 4.54 13.28
CA THR A 68 -9.57 5.31 14.22
C THR A 68 -10.91 5.70 13.59
N ARG A 69 -11.87 6.09 14.39
CA ARG A 69 -13.19 6.59 13.90
C ARG A 69 -13.11 7.90 13.11
N GLU A 70 -11.96 8.55 13.11
CA GLU A 70 -11.71 9.78 12.36
C GLU A 70 -11.07 9.50 10.98
N ASP A 71 -10.58 8.28 10.77
CA ASP A 71 -9.92 7.94 9.53
C ASP A 71 -10.89 7.90 8.36
N VAL A 72 -10.45 8.47 7.25
CA VAL A 72 -11.05 8.33 5.93
C VAL A 72 -10.22 7.30 5.18
N VAL A 73 -10.81 6.14 4.93
CA VAL A 73 -10.13 5.01 4.29
C VAL A 73 -10.32 5.08 2.79
N LEU A 74 -9.22 4.94 2.05
CA LEU A 74 -9.24 4.58 0.64
C LEU A 74 -9.10 3.07 0.52
N GLU A 75 -10.03 2.42 -0.14
CA GLU A 75 -9.95 1.02 -0.53
C GLU A 75 -9.82 0.93 -2.05
N VAL A 76 -8.87 0.13 -2.55
CA VAL A 76 -8.71 -0.14 -3.98
C VAL A 76 -9.07 -1.57 -4.29
N GLY A 77 -9.93 -1.77 -5.28
CA GLY A 77 -10.44 -3.08 -5.66
C GLY A 77 -11.30 -3.71 -4.57
N PRO A 78 -12.39 -3.06 -4.12
CA PRO A 78 -13.28 -3.59 -3.09
C PRO A 78 -13.92 -4.92 -3.52
N GLY A 79 -14.03 -5.15 -4.83
CA GLY A 79 -14.64 -6.34 -5.40
C GLY A 79 -16.08 -6.50 -4.95
N LEU A 80 -16.41 -7.63 -4.31
CA LEU A 80 -17.74 -7.92 -3.80
C LEU A 80 -18.05 -7.23 -2.45
N GLY A 81 -17.09 -6.48 -1.86
CA GLY A 81 -17.32 -5.65 -0.67
C GLY A 81 -16.94 -6.31 0.66
N SER A 82 -16.26 -7.46 0.66
CA SER A 82 -15.90 -8.16 1.90
C SER A 82 -15.08 -7.31 2.85
N LEU A 83 -14.01 -6.68 2.35
CA LEU A 83 -13.16 -5.84 3.18
C LEU A 83 -13.86 -4.51 3.48
N THR A 84 -14.58 -3.92 2.53
CA THR A 84 -15.40 -2.71 2.71
C THR A 84 -16.33 -2.81 3.92
N LEU A 85 -17.07 -3.94 4.04
CA LEU A 85 -17.97 -4.20 5.16
C LEU A 85 -17.25 -4.26 6.51
N GLY A 86 -16.00 -4.72 6.52
CA GLY A 86 -15.16 -4.69 7.72
C GLY A 86 -14.60 -3.31 8.05
N LEU A 87 -14.34 -2.48 7.04
CA LEU A 87 -13.77 -1.13 7.20
C LEU A 87 -14.80 -0.09 7.65
N LEU A 88 -16.03 -0.17 7.15
CA LEU A 88 -17.10 0.80 7.44
C LEU A 88 -17.35 1.03 8.93
N PRO A 89 -17.41 0.00 9.80
CA PRO A 89 -17.57 0.22 11.25
C PRO A 89 -16.35 0.84 11.92
N ALA A 90 -15.15 0.69 11.33
CA ALA A 90 -13.87 1.08 11.93
C ALA A 90 -13.40 2.50 11.53
N ALA A 91 -14.05 3.12 10.52
CA ALA A 91 -13.65 4.39 9.95
C ALA A 91 -14.79 5.43 9.93
N ALA A 92 -14.44 6.70 9.76
CA ALA A 92 -15.42 7.77 9.53
C ALA A 92 -16.07 7.66 8.15
N HIS A 93 -15.30 7.22 7.16
CA HIS A 93 -15.74 7.10 5.76
C HIS A 93 -14.83 6.12 5.01
N VAL A 94 -15.40 5.44 4.01
CA VAL A 94 -14.66 4.58 3.07
C VAL A 94 -14.92 5.08 1.66
N THR A 95 -13.86 5.44 0.96
CA THR A 95 -13.90 5.69 -0.49
C THR A 95 -13.33 4.47 -1.19
N ALA A 96 -14.14 3.78 -1.98
CA ALA A 96 -13.77 2.56 -2.68
C ALA A 96 -13.57 2.86 -4.17
N VAL A 97 -12.38 2.56 -4.70
CA VAL A 97 -12.04 2.73 -6.13
C VAL A 97 -12.08 1.36 -6.81
N GLU A 98 -12.98 1.19 -7.77
CA GLU A 98 -13.20 -0.07 -8.50
C GLU A 98 -13.14 0.16 -10.01
N ILE A 99 -12.41 -0.69 -10.71
CA ILE A 99 -12.26 -0.59 -12.16
C ILE A 99 -13.35 -1.35 -12.94
N ASP A 100 -13.94 -2.41 -12.33
CA ASP A 100 -15.03 -3.17 -12.96
C ASP A 100 -16.36 -2.48 -12.67
N PRO A 101 -17.05 -1.92 -13.70
CA PRO A 101 -18.30 -1.17 -13.52
C PRO A 101 -19.41 -2.01 -12.88
N ARG A 102 -19.41 -3.34 -13.09
CA ARG A 102 -20.42 -4.25 -12.50
C ARG A 102 -20.21 -4.35 -10.98
N LEU A 103 -18.95 -4.44 -10.53
CA LEU A 103 -18.60 -4.47 -9.11
C LEU A 103 -18.81 -3.11 -8.46
N ALA A 104 -18.44 -2.03 -9.15
CA ALA A 104 -18.68 -0.67 -8.68
C ALA A 104 -20.19 -0.40 -8.47
N ALA A 105 -21.05 -0.84 -9.39
CA ALA A 105 -22.50 -0.70 -9.29
C ALA A 105 -23.13 -1.63 -8.20
N LEU A 106 -22.53 -2.80 -7.95
CA LEU A 106 -23.02 -3.75 -6.95
C LEU A 106 -22.71 -3.29 -5.52
N LEU A 107 -21.52 -2.72 -5.27
CA LEU A 107 -21.02 -2.45 -3.93
C LEU A 107 -21.96 -1.63 -3.04
N PRO A 108 -22.58 -0.51 -3.51
CA PRO A 108 -23.56 0.23 -2.71
C PRO A 108 -24.77 -0.63 -2.28
N ARG A 109 -25.22 -1.51 -3.15
CA ARG A 109 -26.35 -2.42 -2.87
C ARG A 109 -25.96 -3.44 -1.82
N THR A 110 -24.77 -4.05 -1.94
CA THR A 110 -24.22 -4.99 -0.94
C THR A 110 -24.14 -4.32 0.43
N VAL A 111 -23.66 -3.07 0.50
CA VAL A 111 -23.55 -2.34 1.77
C VAL A 111 -24.93 -1.96 2.32
N ALA A 112 -25.88 -1.52 1.48
CA ALA A 112 -27.23 -1.20 1.92
C ALA A 112 -27.98 -2.43 2.48
N GLU A 113 -27.71 -3.61 1.96
CA GLU A 113 -28.31 -4.87 2.43
C GLU A 113 -27.63 -5.39 3.71
N ARG A 114 -26.29 -5.26 3.82
CA ARG A 114 -25.52 -5.89 4.90
C ARG A 114 -25.19 -4.97 6.07
N ALA A 115 -25.10 -3.68 5.81
CA ALA A 115 -24.77 -2.65 6.80
C ALA A 115 -25.55 -1.35 6.54
N PRO A 116 -26.91 -1.39 6.51
CA PRO A 116 -27.74 -0.24 6.12
C PRO A 116 -27.45 1.03 6.94
N ALA A 117 -27.13 0.90 8.23
CA ALA A 117 -26.81 2.03 9.11
C ALA A 117 -25.47 2.71 8.77
N LEU A 118 -24.66 2.12 7.89
CA LEU A 118 -23.34 2.62 7.50
C LEU A 118 -23.25 2.96 6.02
N ALA A 119 -24.34 2.83 5.28
CA ALA A 119 -24.37 3.02 3.82
C ALA A 119 -23.99 4.43 3.39
N ASP A 120 -24.31 5.44 4.18
CA ASP A 120 -23.94 6.85 3.98
C ASP A 120 -22.44 7.14 4.17
N ARG A 121 -21.69 6.19 4.74
CA ARG A 121 -20.23 6.30 4.91
C ARG A 121 -19.45 5.72 3.73
N LEU A 122 -20.10 5.24 2.68
CA LEU A 122 -19.45 4.70 1.49
C LEU A 122 -19.56 5.68 0.32
N THR A 123 -18.43 5.91 -0.34
CA THR A 123 -18.37 6.50 -1.68
C THR A 123 -17.70 5.51 -2.62
N VAL A 124 -18.33 5.21 -3.74
CA VAL A 124 -17.74 4.35 -4.78
C VAL A 124 -17.32 5.22 -5.97
N VAL A 125 -16.10 4.99 -6.44
CA VAL A 125 -15.51 5.67 -7.59
C VAL A 125 -15.17 4.60 -8.63
N GLU A 126 -15.88 4.60 -9.75
CA GLU A 126 -15.56 3.76 -10.91
C GLU A 126 -14.35 4.37 -11.63
N ALA A 127 -13.15 3.83 -11.39
CA ALA A 127 -11.92 4.32 -11.98
C ALA A 127 -10.80 3.29 -11.95
N ASP A 128 -9.80 3.50 -12.83
CA ASP A 128 -8.51 2.81 -12.75
C ASP A 128 -7.61 3.49 -11.71
N ALA A 129 -7.29 2.78 -10.64
CA ALA A 129 -6.44 3.29 -9.56
C ALA A 129 -5.02 3.67 -9.99
N LEU A 130 -4.54 3.19 -11.15
CA LEU A 130 -3.27 3.63 -11.75
C LEU A 130 -3.37 4.97 -12.48
N ARG A 131 -4.58 5.41 -12.82
CA ARG A 131 -4.81 6.61 -13.64
C ARG A 131 -5.57 7.70 -12.90
N ILE A 132 -6.10 7.40 -11.73
CA ILE A 132 -6.81 8.37 -10.91
C ILE A 132 -5.88 9.55 -10.59
N ARG A 133 -6.40 10.75 -10.70
CA ARG A 133 -5.66 12.01 -10.43
C ARG A 133 -6.11 12.70 -9.17
N GLU A 134 -7.28 12.35 -8.68
CA GLU A 134 -7.87 12.87 -7.45
C GLU A 134 -8.84 11.83 -6.87
N VAL A 135 -9.06 11.88 -5.57
CA VAL A 135 -10.09 11.09 -4.88
C VAL A 135 -11.18 12.06 -4.45
N PRO A 136 -12.42 11.91 -4.94
CA PRO A 136 -13.49 12.83 -4.61
C PRO A 136 -13.88 12.77 -3.13
N GLY A 137 -14.39 13.88 -2.63
CA GLY A 137 -14.92 13.98 -1.27
C GLY A 137 -13.86 14.24 -0.22
N ARG A 138 -13.91 13.49 0.89
CA ARG A 138 -13.01 13.66 2.04
C ARG A 138 -11.61 13.11 1.71
N ALA A 139 -10.57 13.88 2.02
CA ALA A 139 -9.19 13.46 1.79
C ALA A 139 -8.85 12.18 2.58
N PRO A 140 -8.40 11.10 1.92
CA PRO A 140 -8.03 9.86 2.59
C PRO A 140 -6.86 10.03 3.55
N THR A 141 -6.98 9.41 4.73
CA THR A 141 -5.93 9.39 5.76
C THR A 141 -5.26 8.03 5.90
N ALA A 142 -5.93 6.97 5.44
CA ALA A 142 -5.44 5.60 5.44
C ALA A 142 -5.77 4.90 4.10
N LEU A 143 -4.86 4.08 3.62
CA LEU A 143 -5.08 3.13 2.51
C LEU A 143 -5.18 1.72 3.09
N VAL A 144 -6.32 1.05 2.90
CA VAL A 144 -6.47 -0.37 3.29
C VAL A 144 -7.07 -1.13 2.13
N ALA A 145 -6.31 -2.07 1.55
CA ALA A 145 -6.75 -2.73 0.32
C ALA A 145 -6.21 -4.16 0.16
N ASN A 146 -7.02 -5.01 -0.45
CA ASN A 146 -6.57 -6.26 -1.06
C ASN A 146 -6.22 -5.96 -2.52
N LEU A 147 -4.96 -5.60 -2.79
CA LEU A 147 -4.56 -5.10 -4.12
C LEU A 147 -4.49 -6.23 -5.16
N PRO A 148 -4.93 -5.97 -6.40
CA PRO A 148 -4.72 -6.90 -7.51
C PRO A 148 -3.23 -7.19 -7.69
N TYR A 149 -2.86 -8.49 -7.73
CA TYR A 149 -1.47 -8.92 -7.64
C TYR A 149 -0.55 -8.37 -8.73
N ASN A 150 -1.08 -8.22 -9.94
CA ASN A 150 -0.31 -7.76 -11.12
C ASN A 150 0.04 -6.27 -11.10
N VAL A 151 -0.69 -5.45 -10.33
CA VAL A 151 -0.53 -3.99 -10.29
C VAL A 151 -0.30 -3.42 -8.88
N ALA A 152 -0.14 -4.29 -7.87
CA ALA A 152 -0.09 -3.89 -6.47
C ALA A 152 0.99 -2.83 -6.17
N VAL A 153 2.23 -3.03 -6.63
CA VAL A 153 3.33 -2.10 -6.38
C VAL A 153 3.12 -0.75 -7.08
N PRO A 154 2.84 -0.69 -8.41
CA PRO A 154 2.59 0.59 -9.06
C PRO A 154 1.37 1.32 -8.50
N VAL A 155 0.28 0.64 -8.14
CA VAL A 155 -0.88 1.27 -7.49
C VAL A 155 -0.50 1.87 -6.15
N LEU A 156 0.20 1.11 -5.29
CA LEU A 156 0.64 1.61 -3.98
C LEU A 156 1.52 2.86 -4.13
N LEU A 157 2.53 2.82 -4.99
CA LEU A 157 3.45 3.94 -5.18
C LEU A 157 2.75 5.18 -5.77
N HIS A 158 1.85 4.98 -6.74
CA HIS A 158 1.04 6.05 -7.33
C HIS A 158 0.17 6.75 -6.28
N LEU A 159 -0.55 5.98 -5.46
CA LEU A 159 -1.43 6.55 -4.43
C LEU A 159 -0.65 7.23 -3.30
N LEU A 160 0.52 6.72 -2.92
CA LEU A 160 1.38 7.37 -1.94
C LEU A 160 1.93 8.72 -2.43
N GLU A 161 2.15 8.85 -3.74
CA GLU A 161 2.52 10.12 -4.38
C GLU A 161 1.34 11.08 -4.48
N LEU A 162 0.22 10.58 -4.98
CA LEU A 162 -1.00 11.37 -5.24
C LEU A 162 -1.61 11.92 -3.96
N LEU A 163 -1.56 11.17 -2.86
CA LEU A 163 -2.30 11.44 -1.64
C LEU A 163 -1.33 11.70 -0.45
N PRO A 164 -0.79 12.92 -0.31
CA PRO A 164 0.09 13.26 0.81
C PRO A 164 -0.60 13.20 2.17
N THR A 165 -1.93 13.19 2.21
CA THR A 165 -2.75 13.06 3.42
C THR A 165 -2.76 11.65 4.01
N LEU A 166 -2.36 10.63 3.26
CA LEU A 166 -2.22 9.27 3.77
C LEU A 166 -1.15 9.22 4.85
N ARG A 167 -1.53 8.86 6.06
CA ARG A 167 -0.63 8.67 7.21
C ARG A 167 -0.12 7.24 7.27
N ARG A 168 -0.93 6.29 6.82
CA ARG A 168 -0.63 4.86 6.81
C ARG A 168 -1.22 4.15 5.62
N ALA A 169 -0.62 3.02 5.29
CA ALA A 169 -1.19 2.07 4.35
C ALA A 169 -1.06 0.64 4.91
N LEU A 170 -2.10 -0.16 4.74
CA LEU A 170 -2.06 -1.60 4.95
C LEU A 170 -2.56 -2.29 3.68
N VAL A 171 -1.68 -2.98 2.98
CA VAL A 171 -2.04 -3.64 1.74
C VAL A 171 -1.78 -5.14 1.82
N LEU A 172 -2.71 -5.90 1.27
CA LEU A 172 -2.59 -7.33 1.07
C LEU A 172 -2.12 -7.57 -0.37
N VAL A 173 -1.00 -8.26 -0.52
CA VAL A 173 -0.33 -8.52 -1.80
C VAL A 173 0.21 -9.95 -1.81
N GLN A 174 0.74 -10.43 -2.93
CA GLN A 174 1.45 -11.72 -2.97
C GLN A 174 2.58 -11.77 -1.93
N ALA A 175 2.83 -12.93 -1.32
CA ALA A 175 3.83 -13.08 -0.26
C ALA A 175 5.23 -12.63 -0.69
N GLU A 176 5.63 -12.94 -1.93
CA GLU A 176 6.91 -12.49 -2.52
C GLU A 176 6.96 -10.95 -2.66
N VAL A 177 5.85 -10.32 -3.08
CA VAL A 177 5.75 -8.86 -3.20
C VAL A 177 5.82 -8.21 -1.83
N ALA A 178 5.16 -8.82 -0.83
CA ALA A 178 5.22 -8.33 0.56
C ALA A 178 6.64 -8.41 1.12
N GLU A 179 7.38 -9.48 0.83
CA GLU A 179 8.77 -9.63 1.22
C GLU A 179 9.65 -8.56 0.58
N ARG A 180 9.47 -8.33 -0.74
CA ARG A 180 10.22 -7.31 -1.46
C ARG A 180 9.93 -5.90 -0.98
N LEU A 181 8.66 -5.54 -0.74
CA LEU A 181 8.30 -4.20 -0.26
C LEU A 181 8.90 -3.89 1.10
N ALA A 182 8.92 -4.87 2.02
CA ALA A 182 9.41 -4.69 3.39
C ALA A 182 10.89 -5.06 3.57
N ALA A 183 11.60 -5.34 2.48
CA ALA A 183 13.01 -5.74 2.53
C ALA A 183 13.91 -4.56 2.94
N ALA A 184 14.84 -4.82 3.84
CA ALA A 184 15.87 -3.85 4.25
C ALA A 184 17.06 -3.84 3.27
N PRO A 185 17.79 -2.72 3.14
CA PRO A 185 19.03 -2.66 2.40
C PRO A 185 20.00 -3.78 2.80
N GLY A 186 20.65 -4.38 1.81
CA GLY A 186 21.58 -5.50 2.01
C GLY A 186 20.92 -6.88 2.04
N SER A 187 19.59 -6.97 2.13
CA SER A 187 18.89 -8.25 2.07
C SER A 187 18.70 -8.76 0.64
N PRO A 188 18.58 -10.09 0.43
CA PRO A 188 18.40 -10.66 -0.91
C PRO A 188 17.12 -10.21 -1.64
N ALA A 189 16.06 -9.89 -0.88
CA ALA A 189 14.78 -9.46 -1.42
C ALA A 189 14.74 -7.96 -1.76
N TYR A 190 15.71 -7.17 -1.28
CA TYR A 190 15.74 -5.72 -1.49
C TYR A 190 15.88 -5.36 -2.97
N GLY A 191 15.11 -4.37 -3.42
CA GLY A 191 15.08 -3.96 -4.81
C GLY A 191 14.32 -2.66 -5.03
N VAL A 192 13.98 -2.39 -6.30
CA VAL A 192 13.23 -1.16 -6.67
C VAL A 192 11.97 -0.95 -5.83
N PRO A 193 11.11 -1.95 -5.60
CA PRO A 193 9.92 -1.76 -4.77
C PRO A 193 10.24 -1.33 -3.34
N SER A 194 11.27 -1.94 -2.72
CA SER A 194 11.71 -1.62 -1.37
C SER A 194 12.22 -0.18 -1.27
N ALA A 195 13.16 0.19 -2.15
CA ALA A 195 13.79 1.50 -2.15
C ALA A 195 12.78 2.62 -2.43
N LYS A 196 11.85 2.41 -3.40
CA LYS A 196 10.82 3.41 -3.74
C LYS A 196 9.76 3.53 -2.65
N ALA A 197 9.31 2.44 -2.04
CA ALA A 197 8.35 2.49 -0.95
C ALA A 197 8.94 3.17 0.30
N ALA A 198 10.22 2.93 0.60
CA ALA A 198 10.93 3.56 1.71
C ALA A 198 11.05 5.10 1.57
N TRP A 199 10.87 5.66 0.39
CA TRP A 199 10.78 7.11 0.20
C TRP A 199 9.60 7.73 0.95
N TYR A 200 8.50 7.01 1.05
CA TYR A 200 7.26 7.51 1.64
C TYR A 200 7.13 7.23 3.13
N GLY A 201 7.87 6.26 3.66
CA GLY A 201 7.75 5.90 5.06
C GLY A 201 8.46 4.61 5.44
N GLU A 202 8.19 4.18 6.66
CA GLU A 202 8.66 2.91 7.19
C GLU A 202 7.76 1.77 6.70
N VAL A 203 8.35 0.78 6.03
CA VAL A 203 7.63 -0.36 5.46
C VAL A 203 7.98 -1.63 6.22
N ARG A 204 6.97 -2.37 6.67
CA ARG A 204 7.15 -3.61 7.42
C ARG A 204 6.16 -4.69 7.01
N ARG A 205 6.55 -5.94 7.20
CA ARG A 205 5.61 -7.07 7.13
C ARG A 205 4.66 -7.02 8.32
N ALA A 206 3.36 -7.24 8.04
CA ALA A 206 2.30 -7.19 9.05
C ALA A 206 1.54 -8.52 9.19
N GLY A 207 2.06 -9.57 8.59
CA GLY A 207 1.53 -10.93 8.72
C GLY A 207 1.35 -11.66 7.40
N ASN A 208 1.02 -12.95 7.49
CA ASN A 208 0.75 -13.81 6.33
C ASN A 208 -0.74 -14.11 6.23
N VAL A 209 -1.22 -14.31 5.00
CA VAL A 209 -2.60 -14.70 4.70
C VAL A 209 -2.55 -15.89 3.75
N GLY A 210 -3.08 -17.03 4.20
CA GLY A 210 -3.14 -18.25 3.40
C GLY A 210 -4.16 -18.11 2.26
N ARG A 211 -3.94 -18.82 1.18
CA ARG A 211 -4.74 -18.74 -0.05
C ARG A 211 -6.18 -19.21 0.09
N ARG A 212 -6.50 -20.09 1.08
CA ARG A 212 -7.84 -20.68 1.30
C ARG A 212 -8.91 -19.68 1.74
N VAL A 213 -8.54 -18.44 2.08
CA VAL A 213 -9.48 -17.39 2.48
C VAL A 213 -10.00 -16.57 1.30
N PHE A 214 -9.61 -16.96 0.07
CA PHE A 214 -10.00 -16.30 -1.16
C PHE A 214 -10.83 -17.20 -2.06
N TRP A 215 -11.70 -16.59 -2.85
CA TRP A 215 -12.38 -17.21 -3.97
C TRP A 215 -12.25 -16.33 -5.25
N PRO A 216 -11.81 -16.90 -6.38
CA PRO A 216 -11.14 -18.20 -6.47
C PRO A 216 -9.83 -18.25 -5.65
N GLU A 217 -9.41 -19.46 -5.26
CA GLU A 217 -8.18 -19.65 -4.51
C GLU A 217 -6.96 -19.29 -5.39
N PRO A 218 -6.08 -18.36 -4.98
CA PRO A 218 -4.87 -18.01 -5.72
C PRO A 218 -3.83 -19.14 -5.66
N ASN A 219 -2.87 -19.12 -6.58
CA ASN A 219 -1.81 -20.15 -6.62
C ASN A 219 -0.72 -19.95 -5.53
N VAL A 220 -0.66 -18.75 -4.93
CA VAL A 220 0.37 -18.36 -3.95
C VAL A 220 -0.27 -17.74 -2.72
N ASP A 221 0.42 -17.85 -1.59
CA ASP A 221 0.01 -17.17 -0.36
C ASP A 221 0.19 -15.65 -0.50
N SER A 222 -0.47 -14.93 0.38
CA SER A 222 -0.44 -13.47 0.47
C SER A 222 0.27 -13.00 1.74
N GLY A 223 0.71 -11.76 1.73
CA GLY A 223 1.27 -11.08 2.89
C GLY A 223 0.67 -9.70 3.07
N LEU A 224 0.49 -9.32 4.32
CA LEU A 224 0.15 -7.95 4.71
C LEU A 224 1.43 -7.13 4.79
N VAL A 225 1.40 -5.94 4.19
CA VAL A 225 2.44 -4.91 4.29
C VAL A 225 1.84 -3.67 4.89
N ALA A 226 2.43 -3.22 5.98
CA ALA A 226 2.12 -1.94 6.60
C ALA A 226 3.17 -0.90 6.21
N LEU A 227 2.72 0.32 5.93
CA LEU A 227 3.56 1.48 5.71
C LEU A 227 3.07 2.60 6.64
N ASP A 228 3.95 3.10 7.47
CA ASP A 228 3.72 4.29 8.29
C ASP A 228 4.48 5.46 7.66
N ARG A 229 3.74 6.50 7.23
CA ARG A 229 4.34 7.62 6.51
C ARG A 229 5.33 8.37 7.39
N ARG A 230 6.48 8.71 6.80
CA ARG A 230 7.53 9.53 7.38
C ARG A 230 7.87 10.69 6.43
N PRO A 231 8.45 11.76 6.93
CA PRO A 231 9.04 12.77 6.05
C PRO A 231 10.03 12.10 5.07
N PRO A 232 9.95 12.42 3.77
CA PRO A 232 10.88 11.85 2.80
C PRO A 232 12.31 12.35 3.06
N PRO A 233 13.34 11.63 2.57
CA PRO A 233 14.70 12.15 2.53
C PRO A 233 14.77 13.49 1.80
N ALA A 234 15.75 14.31 2.15
CA ALA A 234 16.02 15.56 1.42
C ALA A 234 16.41 15.23 -0.03
N GLY A 235 15.78 15.91 -1.00
CA GLY A 235 16.06 15.75 -2.42
C GLY A 235 14.81 15.68 -3.28
N ASP A 236 15.01 15.59 -4.59
CA ASP A 236 13.93 15.42 -5.57
C ASP A 236 13.57 13.94 -5.73
N ARG A 237 12.28 13.63 -5.62
CA ARG A 237 11.76 12.26 -5.73
C ARG A 237 12.00 11.66 -7.12
N ALA A 238 11.72 12.42 -8.19
CA ALA A 238 11.80 11.91 -9.55
C ALA A 238 13.27 11.60 -9.92
N ALA A 239 14.20 12.49 -9.56
CA ALA A 239 15.62 12.25 -9.71
C ALA A 239 16.09 11.04 -8.92
N THR A 240 15.67 10.92 -7.65
CA THR A 240 16.00 9.77 -6.80
C THR A 240 15.48 8.45 -7.39
N PHE A 241 14.24 8.42 -7.88
CA PHE A 241 13.65 7.23 -8.48
C PHE A 241 14.35 6.83 -9.77
N THR A 242 14.79 7.81 -10.58
CA THR A 242 15.61 7.58 -11.77
C THR A 242 16.93 6.88 -11.43
N VAL A 243 17.60 7.34 -10.36
CA VAL A 243 18.84 6.70 -9.88
C VAL A 243 18.59 5.29 -9.36
N ILE A 244 17.50 5.08 -8.60
CA ILE A 244 17.11 3.75 -8.13
C ILE A 244 16.91 2.81 -9.32
N ASP A 245 16.12 3.20 -10.32
CA ASP A 245 15.87 2.37 -11.50
C ASP A 245 17.18 2.03 -12.25
N ALA A 246 18.06 3.00 -12.42
CA ALA A 246 19.37 2.81 -13.06
C ALA A 246 20.27 1.84 -12.27
N ALA A 247 20.32 1.98 -10.93
CA ALA A 247 21.13 1.14 -10.07
C ALA A 247 20.70 -0.35 -10.11
N PHE A 248 19.39 -0.60 -10.22
CA PHE A 248 18.84 -1.96 -10.25
C PHE A 248 18.69 -2.55 -11.65
N ALA A 249 18.86 -1.76 -12.71
CA ALA A 249 18.82 -2.27 -14.10
C ALA A 249 19.86 -3.38 -14.36
N THR A 250 20.98 -3.37 -13.63
CA THR A 250 22.03 -4.41 -13.70
C THR A 250 22.43 -4.87 -12.30
N ARG A 251 21.52 -5.55 -11.61
CA ARG A 251 21.61 -5.90 -10.18
C ARG A 251 22.94 -6.50 -9.73
N ARG A 252 23.61 -7.31 -10.58
CA ARG A 252 24.87 -7.98 -10.25
C ARG A 252 26.13 -7.10 -10.40
N LYS A 253 26.03 -5.93 -11.01
CA LYS A 253 27.17 -5.03 -11.23
C LYS A 253 27.32 -4.04 -10.06
N GLY A 254 28.56 -3.60 -9.78
CA GLY A 254 28.82 -2.47 -8.90
C GLY A 254 28.23 -1.17 -9.45
N LEU A 255 27.97 -0.20 -8.57
CA LEU A 255 27.28 1.04 -8.90
C LEU A 255 27.97 1.88 -9.97
N ARG A 256 29.31 1.89 -10.01
CA ARG A 256 30.06 2.56 -11.09
C ARG A 256 29.63 2.10 -12.47
N ALA A 257 29.46 0.81 -12.65
CA ALA A 257 29.05 0.24 -13.94
C ALA A 257 27.54 0.33 -14.17
N ALA A 258 26.74 0.14 -13.12
CA ALA A 258 25.27 0.20 -13.22
C ALA A 258 24.79 1.61 -13.57
N LEU A 259 25.40 2.64 -13.00
CA LEU A 259 25.02 4.04 -13.16
C LEU A 259 25.72 4.75 -14.32
N ALA A 260 26.61 4.08 -15.04
CA ALA A 260 27.39 4.71 -16.11
C ALA A 260 26.52 5.41 -17.15
N ARG A 261 25.42 4.77 -17.59
CA ARG A 261 24.48 5.37 -18.54
C ARG A 261 23.78 6.61 -17.97
N TRP A 262 23.35 6.56 -16.72
CA TRP A 262 22.68 7.67 -16.04
C TRP A 262 23.62 8.87 -15.86
N ALA A 263 24.87 8.62 -15.49
CA ALA A 263 25.84 9.66 -15.19
C ALA A 263 26.57 10.26 -16.40
N GLY A 264 26.38 9.66 -17.61
CA GLY A 264 27.12 10.08 -18.81
C GLY A 264 28.47 9.41 -18.99
N GLY A 265 28.77 8.33 -18.23
CA GLY A 265 29.99 7.54 -18.34
C GLY A 265 30.46 6.94 -17.01
N PRO A 266 31.34 5.92 -17.04
CA PRO A 266 31.85 5.29 -15.81
C PRO A 266 32.64 6.23 -14.91
N ALA A 267 33.42 7.16 -15.48
CA ALA A 267 34.19 8.14 -14.71
C ALA A 267 33.27 9.17 -14.01
N ALA A 268 32.24 9.64 -14.71
CA ALA A 268 31.24 10.54 -14.13
C ALA A 268 30.42 9.84 -13.03
N ALA A 269 30.05 8.56 -13.23
CA ALA A 269 29.39 7.77 -12.20
C ALA A 269 30.26 7.62 -10.94
N GLU A 270 31.54 7.34 -11.11
CA GLU A 270 32.49 7.24 -9.98
C GLU A 270 32.64 8.57 -9.23
N ALA A 271 32.77 9.69 -9.96
CA ALA A 271 32.88 11.01 -9.37
C ALA A 271 31.63 11.36 -8.52
N ARG A 272 30.42 11.12 -9.07
CA ARG A 272 29.14 11.33 -8.34
C ARG A 272 29.03 10.45 -7.10
N LEU A 273 29.38 9.16 -7.21
CA LEU A 273 29.36 8.22 -6.09
C LEU A 273 30.29 8.68 -4.96
N ARG A 274 31.53 9.06 -5.29
CA ARG A 274 32.48 9.59 -4.30
C ARG A 274 32.02 10.90 -3.67
N ALA A 275 31.44 11.81 -4.45
CA ALA A 275 30.88 13.05 -3.94
C ALA A 275 29.69 12.82 -3.00
N ALA A 276 28.91 11.75 -3.23
CA ALA A 276 27.84 11.32 -2.33
C ALA A 276 28.34 10.51 -1.11
N GLY A 277 29.66 10.25 -0.98
CA GLY A 277 30.22 9.42 0.07
C GLY A 277 29.90 7.92 -0.08
N ILE A 278 29.72 7.45 -1.32
CA ILE A 278 29.36 6.06 -1.63
C ILE A 278 30.56 5.39 -2.35
N ASP A 279 30.93 4.20 -1.89
CA ASP A 279 31.96 3.40 -2.56
C ASP A 279 31.45 2.94 -3.95
N PRO A 280 32.17 3.27 -5.06
CA PRO A 280 31.76 2.90 -6.41
C PRO A 280 31.68 1.40 -6.68
N THR A 281 32.29 0.55 -5.85
CA THR A 281 32.24 -0.91 -5.95
C THR A 281 31.00 -1.50 -5.29
N THR A 282 30.33 -0.75 -4.42
CA THR A 282 29.08 -1.13 -3.76
C THR A 282 27.99 -1.48 -4.79
N ARG A 283 27.07 -2.36 -4.46
CA ARG A 283 25.91 -2.67 -5.27
C ARG A 283 24.69 -1.87 -4.84
N GLY A 284 23.75 -1.61 -5.77
CA GLY A 284 22.52 -0.87 -5.50
C GLY A 284 21.69 -1.44 -4.35
N GLU A 285 21.72 -2.76 -4.16
CA GLU A 285 20.98 -3.42 -3.07
C GLU A 285 21.48 -3.08 -1.65
N GLN A 286 22.65 -2.48 -1.53
CA GLN A 286 23.23 -2.09 -0.24
C GLN A 286 22.87 -0.66 0.17
N LEU A 287 22.33 0.15 -0.75
CA LEU A 287 22.00 1.55 -0.51
C LEU A 287 20.63 1.71 0.11
N SER A 288 20.54 2.61 1.10
CA SER A 288 19.27 3.11 1.60
C SER A 288 18.64 4.13 0.63
N VAL A 289 17.35 4.43 0.80
CA VAL A 289 16.69 5.48 0.02
C VAL A 289 17.34 6.86 0.24
N ALA A 290 17.87 7.13 1.44
CA ALA A 290 18.60 8.36 1.74
C ALA A 290 19.94 8.45 0.97
N ASP A 291 20.62 7.32 0.78
CA ASP A 291 21.83 7.26 -0.05
C ASP A 291 21.51 7.55 -1.51
N PHE A 292 20.43 6.98 -2.04
CA PHE A 292 19.96 7.28 -3.39
C PHE A 292 19.57 8.75 -3.56
N ALA A 293 18.94 9.34 -2.56
CA ALA A 293 18.57 10.77 -2.60
C ALA A 293 19.81 11.67 -2.61
N ARG A 294 20.82 11.39 -1.74
CA ARG A 294 22.10 12.11 -1.77
C ARG A 294 22.80 11.99 -3.11
N LEU A 295 22.83 10.76 -3.68
CA LEU A 295 23.45 10.52 -4.97
C LEU A 295 22.75 11.28 -6.10
N ALA A 296 21.42 11.31 -6.09
CA ALA A 296 20.62 12.05 -7.07
C ALA A 296 20.87 13.57 -7.01
N ALA A 297 21.16 14.09 -5.82
CA ALA A 297 21.44 15.52 -5.60
C ALA A 297 22.89 15.94 -5.94
N THR A 298 23.80 14.99 -6.26
CA THR A 298 25.18 15.34 -6.58
C THR A 298 25.29 16.03 -7.95
N GLU A 299 25.78 17.24 -7.96
CA GLU A 299 26.28 17.92 -9.16
C GLU A 299 27.76 17.63 -9.31
N VAL A 300 28.20 17.18 -10.47
CA VAL A 300 29.63 17.10 -10.79
C VAL A 300 29.90 18.28 -11.71
N ALA A 301 30.78 19.19 -11.27
CA ALA A 301 31.28 20.23 -12.16
C ALA A 301 31.85 19.57 -13.43
N ALA A 302 31.43 20.06 -14.57
CA ALA A 302 31.87 19.60 -15.89
C ALA A 302 33.36 19.85 -16.10
#